data_131fb1ca6910b19179dd294f98f1bc02
#
_entry.id   131fb1ca6910b19179dd294f98f1bc02
#
_cell.length_a   1.000
_cell.length_b   1.000
_cell.length_c   1.000
_cell.angle_alpha   90.00
_cell.angle_beta   90.00
_cell.angle_gamma   90.00
#
_symmetry.space_group_name_H-M   'P 1'
#
loop_
_entity.id
_entity.type
_entity.pdbx_description
1 polymer ?
#
loop_
_entity_poly.entity_id
_entity_poly.type
_entity_poly.pdbx_seq_one_letter_code
_entity_poly.pdbx_strand_id
1 'polypeptide(L)'
;MPKQYYLYNFRDKVTCYIPYGYSVLNIFNLNYNLPFHNLVGVHFVETEMHQQIAAANSTNKAINTEVVGYPGVEVFLDKDYQPKNVWKPQTVVKKKVIWAPHHTIGDTFNLSSFLDYCDFMLELAEKYSSEVQFLFKPHQLLKFKLMALWGEKETNDYYERWNSLDNTQLEEGSYIDPFITSDAMIHDCGSFTSEYLHTKHPVMYLVKDVEMENRFSPFGKKCFNLHYHGHNKEEIERFIAEVVIGGNDPKRAERETFFETYLGLRDGMTPSERIMQFFDKKFNRN
;
A
#
# COMPACT_ATOMS: atom_id res chain seq x y z
N MET A 1 9.76 -8.03 24.67
CA MET A 1 8.40 -8.22 24.09
C MET A 1 7.47 -7.20 24.71
N PRO A 2 6.69 -6.45 23.95
CA PRO A 2 5.70 -5.55 24.51
C PRO A 2 4.71 -6.32 25.40
N LYS A 3 4.29 -5.72 26.52
CA LYS A 3 3.41 -6.39 27.52
C LYS A 3 2.09 -6.89 26.92
N GLN A 4 1.59 -6.29 25.87
CA GLN A 4 0.36 -6.65 25.17
C GLN A 4 0.41 -8.06 24.50
N TYR A 5 1.60 -8.60 24.29
CA TYR A 5 1.77 -9.94 23.71
C TYR A 5 1.87 -11.06 24.74
N TYR A 6 1.71 -10.79 26.03
CA TYR A 6 1.63 -11.82 27.07
C TYR A 6 0.23 -12.45 27.11
N LEU A 7 -0.04 -13.34 26.17
CA LEU A 7 -1.35 -14.01 26.04
C LEU A 7 -1.74 -14.78 27.30
N TYR A 8 -0.78 -15.18 28.11
CA TYR A 8 -1.05 -15.83 29.41
C TYR A 8 -1.91 -14.97 30.34
N ASN A 9 -1.76 -13.66 30.30
CA ASN A 9 -2.57 -12.73 31.12
C ASN A 9 -4.02 -12.60 30.59
N PHE A 10 -4.33 -13.19 29.43
CA PHE A 10 -5.63 -13.12 28.76
C PHE A 10 -6.22 -14.49 28.50
N ARG A 11 -5.78 -15.52 29.27
CA ARG A 11 -6.25 -16.93 29.10
C ARG A 11 -7.73 -17.13 29.31
N ASP A 12 -8.40 -16.21 30.01
CA ASP A 12 -9.84 -16.13 30.23
C ASP A 12 -10.59 -15.32 29.16
N LYS A 13 -9.88 -14.81 28.17
CA LYS A 13 -10.39 -14.00 27.05
C LYS A 13 -10.17 -14.70 25.72
N VAL A 14 -11.00 -14.38 24.76
CA VAL A 14 -10.71 -14.69 23.36
C VAL A 14 -9.76 -13.63 22.83
N THR A 15 -8.59 -14.07 22.45
CA THR A 15 -7.58 -13.20 21.85
C THR A 15 -7.63 -13.31 20.34
N CYS A 16 -7.56 -12.18 19.63
CA CYS A 16 -7.48 -12.15 18.18
C CYS A 16 -6.36 -11.26 17.70
N TYR A 17 -5.87 -11.52 16.51
CA TYR A 17 -4.91 -10.70 15.81
C TYR A 17 -5.44 -10.36 14.42
N ILE A 18 -5.39 -9.08 14.06
CA ILE A 18 -5.73 -8.56 12.75
C ILE A 18 -4.46 -7.85 12.25
N PRO A 19 -3.90 -8.24 11.10
CA PRO A 19 -2.78 -7.53 10.49
C PRO A 19 -3.14 -6.07 10.19
N TYR A 20 -2.14 -5.20 10.20
CA TYR A 20 -2.32 -3.78 9.89
C TYR A 20 -2.17 -3.46 8.39
N GLY A 21 -2.02 -4.46 7.54
CA GLY A 21 -1.85 -4.36 6.09
C GLY A 21 -1.72 -5.74 5.45
N TYR A 22 -1.74 -5.80 4.13
CA TYR A 22 -1.46 -7.04 3.41
C TYR A 22 0.00 -7.46 3.58
N SER A 23 0.23 -8.75 3.82
CA SER A 23 1.57 -9.33 3.95
C SER A 23 2.23 -9.55 2.59
N VAL A 24 2.67 -8.45 1.96
CA VAL A 24 3.24 -8.47 0.60
C VAL A 24 4.71 -8.88 0.53
N LEU A 25 5.49 -8.75 1.62
CA LEU A 25 6.91 -9.09 1.64
C LEU A 25 7.15 -10.53 2.14
N ASN A 26 8.26 -11.15 1.71
CA ASN A 26 8.64 -12.52 2.08
C ASN A 26 9.27 -12.66 3.47
N ILE A 27 8.83 -11.86 4.44
CA ILE A 27 9.26 -11.87 5.84
C ILE A 27 8.37 -12.80 6.69
N PHE A 28 8.18 -14.04 6.23
CA PHE A 28 7.18 -14.98 6.74
C PHE A 28 7.28 -15.27 8.24
N ASN A 29 8.49 -15.37 8.79
CA ASN A 29 8.65 -15.57 10.23
C ASN A 29 8.08 -14.41 11.05
N LEU A 30 8.26 -13.17 10.59
CA LEU A 30 7.73 -11.99 11.26
C LEU A 30 6.21 -11.88 11.12
N ASN A 31 5.66 -12.28 9.97
CA ASN A 31 4.25 -12.14 9.67
C ASN A 31 3.39 -13.29 10.23
N TYR A 32 3.97 -14.52 10.38
CA TYR A 32 3.16 -15.71 10.67
C TYR A 32 3.71 -16.62 11.76
N ASN A 33 4.98 -16.50 12.18
CA ASN A 33 5.61 -17.50 13.04
C ASN A 33 6.22 -16.93 14.33
N LEU A 34 5.90 -15.71 14.72
CA LEU A 34 6.24 -15.25 16.07
C LEU A 34 5.39 -16.04 17.10
N PRO A 35 5.88 -16.21 18.35
CA PRO A 35 5.17 -16.97 19.37
C PRO A 35 3.71 -16.56 19.53
N PHE A 36 3.39 -15.28 19.46
CA PHE A 36 2.02 -14.81 19.62
C PHE A 36 1.10 -15.25 18.46
N HIS A 37 1.60 -15.32 17.21
CA HIS A 37 0.81 -15.81 16.07
C HIS A 37 0.36 -17.25 16.26
N ASN A 38 1.23 -18.07 16.87
CA ASN A 38 0.95 -19.48 17.12
C ASN A 38 0.05 -19.71 18.34
N LEU A 39 -0.06 -18.74 19.25
CA LEU A 39 -0.76 -18.86 20.53
C LEU A 39 -2.05 -18.05 20.62
N VAL A 40 -2.24 -17.05 19.75
CA VAL A 40 -3.49 -16.26 19.72
C VAL A 40 -4.68 -17.15 19.38
N GLY A 41 -5.83 -16.87 19.98
CA GLY A 41 -7.04 -17.67 19.80
C GLY A 41 -7.56 -17.70 18.37
N VAL A 42 -7.44 -16.57 17.64
CA VAL A 42 -7.68 -16.51 16.21
C VAL A 42 -6.73 -15.46 15.57
N HIS A 43 -6.13 -15.84 14.45
CA HIS A 43 -5.36 -14.96 13.59
C HIS A 43 -6.16 -14.75 12.30
N PHE A 44 -6.77 -13.58 12.15
CA PHE A 44 -7.46 -13.21 10.93
C PHE A 44 -6.43 -12.92 9.83
N VAL A 45 -6.66 -13.47 8.64
CA VAL A 45 -5.78 -13.30 7.49
C VAL A 45 -6.55 -12.74 6.30
N GLU A 46 -5.81 -12.13 5.38
CA GLU A 46 -6.38 -11.28 4.34
C GLU A 46 -7.02 -12.08 3.20
N THR A 47 -6.36 -13.16 2.76
CA THR A 47 -6.84 -14.03 1.67
C THR A 47 -6.50 -15.48 1.93
N GLU A 48 -7.08 -16.43 1.17
CA GLU A 48 -6.71 -17.84 1.20
C GLU A 48 -5.22 -18.06 0.90
N MET A 49 -4.63 -17.21 0.05
CA MET A 49 -3.21 -17.28 -0.25
C MET A 49 -2.38 -16.94 1.00
N HIS A 50 -2.78 -15.94 1.79
CA HIS A 50 -2.11 -15.63 3.05
C HIS A 50 -2.28 -16.76 4.07
N GLN A 51 -3.44 -17.42 4.11
CA GLN A 51 -3.65 -18.62 4.95
C GLN A 51 -2.73 -19.77 4.54
N GLN A 52 -2.57 -20.03 3.24
CA GLN A 52 -1.64 -21.04 2.73
C GLN A 52 -0.17 -20.71 3.06
N ILE A 53 0.22 -19.44 2.92
CA ILE A 53 1.56 -18.97 3.32
C ILE A 53 1.75 -19.18 4.83
N ALA A 54 0.78 -18.79 5.64
CA ALA A 54 0.82 -19.01 7.08
C ALA A 54 0.96 -20.51 7.44
N ALA A 55 0.18 -21.39 6.80
CA ALA A 55 0.25 -22.83 7.02
C ALA A 55 1.62 -23.43 6.65
N ALA A 56 2.25 -22.92 5.60
CA ALA A 56 3.59 -23.36 5.19
C ALA A 56 4.70 -22.87 6.14
N ASN A 57 4.52 -21.72 6.79
CA ASN A 57 5.60 -21.03 7.51
C ASN A 57 5.39 -20.94 9.03
N SER A 58 4.20 -21.23 9.59
CA SER A 58 3.97 -21.21 11.03
C SER A 58 4.17 -22.57 11.68
N THR A 59 4.58 -22.58 12.94
CA THR A 59 4.77 -23.80 13.72
C THR A 59 3.45 -24.55 13.96
N ASN A 60 2.36 -23.82 14.19
CA ASN A 60 1.02 -24.38 14.42
C ASN A 60 0.26 -24.71 13.12
N LYS A 61 0.91 -24.57 11.92
CA LYS A 61 0.30 -24.84 10.61
C LYS A 61 -0.98 -24.05 10.34
N ALA A 62 -1.04 -22.83 10.91
CA ALA A 62 -2.16 -21.92 10.74
C ALA A 62 -3.53 -22.46 11.18
N ILE A 63 -3.56 -23.41 12.12
CA ILE A 63 -4.83 -24.01 12.61
C ILE A 63 -5.76 -23.00 13.29
N ASN A 64 -5.23 -21.84 13.69
CA ASN A 64 -5.96 -20.76 14.34
C ASN A 64 -6.25 -19.59 13.37
N THR A 65 -6.11 -19.77 12.07
CA THR A 65 -6.37 -18.71 11.08
C THR A 65 -7.79 -18.73 10.54
N GLU A 66 -8.33 -17.55 10.27
CA GLU A 66 -9.62 -17.34 9.59
C GLU A 66 -9.45 -16.30 8.50
N VAL A 67 -9.94 -16.58 7.29
CA VAL A 67 -9.84 -15.67 6.15
C VAL A 67 -10.99 -14.68 6.16
N VAL A 68 -10.70 -13.40 6.35
CA VAL A 68 -11.72 -12.36 6.47
C VAL A 68 -11.54 -11.18 5.51
N GLY A 69 -10.34 -10.98 4.97
CA GLY A 69 -9.96 -9.76 4.26
C GLY A 69 -9.18 -8.82 5.17
N TYR A 70 -8.86 -7.63 4.66
CA TYR A 70 -8.17 -6.59 5.43
C TYR A 70 -9.13 -5.43 5.75
N PRO A 71 -9.52 -5.23 7.03
CA PRO A 71 -10.49 -4.18 7.40
C PRO A 71 -10.02 -2.75 7.10
N GLY A 72 -8.69 -2.49 7.10
CA GLY A 72 -8.13 -1.17 6.88
C GLY A 72 -8.43 -0.56 5.50
N VAL A 73 -8.92 -1.37 4.55
CA VAL A 73 -9.25 -0.93 3.18
C VAL A 73 -10.75 -1.03 2.86
N GLU A 74 -11.60 -1.29 3.83
CA GLU A 74 -13.05 -1.44 3.61
C GLU A 74 -13.71 -0.24 2.96
N VAL A 75 -13.17 0.95 3.24
CA VAL A 75 -13.66 2.19 2.64
C VAL A 75 -13.62 2.17 1.10
N PHE A 76 -12.68 1.43 0.49
CA PHE A 76 -12.64 1.26 -0.97
C PHE A 76 -13.73 0.33 -1.50
N LEU A 77 -14.38 -0.43 -0.63
CA LEU A 77 -15.48 -1.34 -0.95
C LEU A 77 -16.85 -0.69 -0.69
N ASP A 78 -16.88 0.43 0.01
CA ASP A 78 -18.08 1.19 0.32
C ASP A 78 -18.47 2.10 -0.87
N LYS A 79 -19.57 1.75 -1.53
CA LYS A 79 -20.09 2.51 -2.68
C LYS A 79 -20.67 3.87 -2.30
N ASP A 80 -21.02 4.04 -1.03
CA ASP A 80 -21.63 5.28 -0.51
C ASP A 80 -20.59 6.23 0.08
N TYR A 81 -19.34 5.80 0.18
CA TYR A 81 -18.26 6.66 0.67
C TYR A 81 -18.03 7.86 -0.27
N GLN A 82 -18.04 9.04 0.32
CA GLN A 82 -17.83 10.30 -0.40
C GLN A 82 -16.42 10.83 -0.09
N PRO A 83 -15.44 10.64 -1.00
CA PRO A 83 -14.09 11.08 -0.76
C PRO A 83 -14.01 12.61 -0.73
N LYS A 84 -13.22 13.14 0.18
CA LYS A 84 -12.90 14.56 0.23
C LYS A 84 -12.00 14.94 -0.94
N ASN A 85 -12.26 16.09 -1.52
CA ASN A 85 -11.32 16.66 -2.49
C ASN A 85 -10.08 17.18 -1.74
N VAL A 86 -8.97 16.47 -1.87
CA VAL A 86 -7.69 16.81 -1.22
C VAL A 86 -6.75 17.58 -2.16
N TRP A 87 -7.13 17.75 -3.42
CA TRP A 87 -6.28 18.33 -4.45
C TRP A 87 -6.42 19.86 -4.49
N LYS A 88 -5.30 20.57 -4.70
CA LYS A 88 -5.32 22.02 -4.92
C LYS A 88 -6.25 22.37 -6.11
N PRO A 89 -7.05 23.43 -6.02
CA PRO A 89 -7.86 23.88 -7.15
C PRO A 89 -7.00 24.19 -8.38
N GLN A 90 -7.46 23.76 -9.55
CA GLN A 90 -6.84 24.04 -10.85
C GLN A 90 -7.80 24.77 -11.76
N THR A 91 -7.30 25.62 -12.66
CA THR A 91 -8.12 26.33 -13.67
C THR A 91 -8.62 25.41 -14.77
N VAL A 92 -7.92 24.29 -15.01
CA VAL A 92 -8.29 23.24 -15.97
C VAL A 92 -8.22 21.88 -15.29
N VAL A 93 -8.98 20.92 -15.80
CA VAL A 93 -8.93 19.55 -15.32
C VAL A 93 -7.59 18.93 -15.71
N LYS A 94 -6.86 18.42 -14.73
CA LYS A 94 -5.59 17.73 -14.90
C LYS A 94 -5.68 16.30 -14.39
N LYS A 95 -4.81 15.43 -14.92
CA LYS A 95 -4.60 14.10 -14.37
C LYS A 95 -3.95 14.19 -13.01
N LYS A 96 -4.40 13.41 -12.06
CA LYS A 96 -4.00 13.43 -10.65
C LYS A 96 -3.08 12.26 -10.35
N VAL A 97 -1.81 12.53 -10.13
CA VAL A 97 -0.78 11.51 -9.91
C VAL A 97 -0.23 11.63 -8.50
N ILE A 98 -0.24 10.52 -7.77
CA ILE A 98 0.43 10.42 -6.47
C ILE A 98 1.86 9.94 -6.69
N TRP A 99 2.83 10.61 -6.09
CA TRP A 99 4.18 10.07 -5.89
C TRP A 99 4.40 9.74 -4.42
N ALA A 100 4.56 8.44 -4.12
CA ALA A 100 4.62 7.93 -2.76
C ALA A 100 5.92 7.14 -2.49
N PRO A 101 7.05 7.83 -2.24
CA PRO A 101 8.31 7.16 -1.94
C PRO A 101 8.36 6.59 -0.53
N HIS A 102 9.01 5.42 -0.40
CA HIS A 102 9.26 4.75 0.87
C HIS A 102 10.43 5.39 1.64
N HIS A 103 10.57 5.04 2.91
CA HIS A 103 11.59 5.59 3.80
C HIS A 103 12.88 4.76 3.91
N THR A 104 12.92 3.54 3.37
CA THR A 104 14.05 2.60 3.56
C THR A 104 15.24 2.95 2.66
N ILE A 105 15.90 4.07 2.97
CA ILE A 105 17.12 4.52 2.31
C ILE A 105 18.30 3.91 3.07
N GLY A 106 19.08 3.03 2.41
CA GLY A 106 20.24 2.40 3.01
C GLY A 106 19.95 1.38 4.10
N ASP A 107 18.71 1.01 4.31
CA ASP A 107 18.27 -0.01 5.26
C ASP A 107 18.36 -1.43 4.66
N THR A 108 18.20 -2.46 5.49
CA THR A 108 18.24 -3.87 5.07
C THR A 108 17.24 -4.17 3.94
N PHE A 109 16.04 -3.54 3.99
CA PHE A 109 15.04 -3.70 2.93
C PHE A 109 15.33 -2.88 1.68
N ASN A 110 15.94 -1.70 1.85
CA ASN A 110 16.38 -0.79 0.79
C ASN A 110 15.42 -0.69 -0.42
N LEU A 111 14.14 -0.48 -0.14
CA LEU A 111 13.11 -0.41 -1.19
C LEU A 111 13.14 0.93 -1.92
N SER A 112 13.49 2.00 -1.21
CA SER A 112 13.32 3.37 -1.69
C SER A 112 14.25 3.74 -2.83
N SER A 113 13.68 4.26 -3.90
CA SER A 113 14.34 4.90 -5.03
C SER A 113 14.31 6.44 -4.94
N PHE A 114 13.94 6.97 -3.77
CA PHE A 114 13.75 8.42 -3.59
C PHE A 114 14.98 9.23 -4.01
N LEU A 115 16.18 8.84 -3.56
CA LEU A 115 17.41 9.58 -3.88
C LEU A 115 17.78 9.55 -5.38
N ASP A 116 17.32 8.53 -6.10
CA ASP A 116 17.59 8.36 -7.53
C ASP A 116 16.67 9.27 -8.38
N TYR A 117 15.46 9.60 -7.86
CA TYR A 117 14.44 10.28 -8.64
C TYR A 117 13.87 11.56 -8.03
N CYS A 118 14.31 12.00 -6.84
CA CYS A 118 13.69 13.13 -6.14
C CYS A 118 13.68 14.44 -6.97
N ASP A 119 14.79 14.82 -7.61
CA ASP A 119 14.82 16.00 -8.49
C ASP A 119 14.06 15.77 -9.79
N PHE A 120 14.20 14.58 -10.38
CA PHE A 120 13.52 14.25 -11.63
C PHE A 120 11.99 14.29 -11.50
N MET A 121 11.42 13.90 -10.37
CA MET A 121 9.97 13.98 -10.16
C MET A 121 9.47 15.43 -10.11
N LEU A 122 10.27 16.36 -9.61
CA LEU A 122 9.96 17.78 -9.68
C LEU A 122 10.12 18.33 -11.11
N GLU A 123 11.14 17.90 -11.85
CA GLU A 123 11.30 18.23 -13.29
C GLU A 123 10.09 17.74 -14.10
N LEU A 124 9.59 16.53 -13.83
CA LEU A 124 8.37 16.00 -14.45
C LEU A 124 7.14 16.85 -14.09
N ALA A 125 7.02 17.26 -12.84
CA ALA A 125 5.91 18.08 -12.39
C ALA A 125 5.90 19.46 -13.12
N GLU A 126 7.06 20.07 -13.32
CA GLU A 126 7.19 21.30 -14.10
C GLU A 126 6.87 21.04 -15.58
N LYS A 127 7.46 19.99 -16.18
CA LYS A 127 7.30 19.65 -17.60
C LYS A 127 5.84 19.40 -17.98
N TYR A 128 5.09 18.67 -17.16
CA TYR A 128 3.70 18.30 -17.41
C TYR A 128 2.70 19.19 -16.64
N SER A 129 3.10 20.40 -16.29
CA SER A 129 2.30 21.31 -15.45
C SER A 129 0.95 21.69 -16.05
N SER A 130 0.76 21.64 -17.35
CA SER A 130 -0.52 21.88 -18.02
C SER A 130 -1.49 20.69 -17.97
N GLU A 131 -0.99 19.45 -17.78
CA GLU A 131 -1.75 18.21 -17.98
C GLU A 131 -1.88 17.37 -16.70
N VAL A 132 -0.89 17.50 -15.79
CA VAL A 132 -0.80 16.66 -14.58
C VAL A 132 -0.71 17.51 -13.33
N GLN A 133 -1.41 17.08 -12.31
CA GLN A 133 -1.27 17.55 -10.94
C GLN A 133 -0.63 16.45 -10.10
N PHE A 134 0.44 16.77 -9.40
CA PHE A 134 1.17 15.84 -8.56
C PHE A 134 0.88 16.05 -7.07
N LEU A 135 0.71 14.94 -6.36
CA LEU A 135 0.62 14.90 -4.91
C LEU A 135 1.82 14.09 -4.39
N PHE A 136 2.74 14.76 -3.73
CA PHE A 136 3.87 14.14 -3.04
C PHE A 136 3.40 13.59 -1.70
N LYS A 137 3.37 12.28 -1.58
CA LYS A 137 2.95 11.55 -0.37
C LYS A 137 4.07 10.68 0.17
N PRO A 138 5.08 11.29 0.79
CA PRO A 138 6.20 10.53 1.34
C PRO A 138 5.75 9.67 2.53
N HIS A 139 6.42 8.54 2.72
CA HIS A 139 6.26 7.77 3.95
C HIS A 139 6.63 8.63 5.16
N GLN A 140 5.88 8.54 6.27
CA GLN A 140 6.05 9.38 7.47
C GLN A 140 7.49 9.43 8.01
N LEU A 141 8.25 8.34 7.89
CA LEU A 141 9.63 8.25 8.35
C LEU A 141 10.65 8.81 7.34
N LEU A 142 10.26 9.10 6.09
CA LEU A 142 11.19 9.57 5.06
C LEU A 142 11.83 10.89 5.46
N LYS A 143 11.04 11.84 5.94
CA LYS A 143 11.52 13.16 6.37
C LYS A 143 12.62 13.06 7.41
N PHE A 144 12.44 12.20 8.42
CA PHE A 144 13.46 11.99 9.46
C PHE A 144 14.75 11.38 8.92
N LYS A 145 14.64 10.46 7.96
CA LYS A 145 15.81 9.87 7.28
C LYS A 145 16.57 10.91 6.46
N LEU A 146 15.86 11.76 5.75
CA LEU A 146 16.46 12.83 4.95
C LEU A 146 17.09 13.92 5.85
N MET A 147 16.46 14.29 6.97
CA MET A 147 17.08 15.20 7.93
C MET A 147 18.41 14.67 8.48
N ALA A 148 18.51 13.35 8.67
CA ALA A 148 19.77 12.73 9.09
C ALA A 148 20.82 12.70 7.96
N LEU A 149 20.41 12.67 6.69
CA LEU A 149 21.27 12.54 5.53
C LEU A 149 21.67 13.90 4.94
N TRP A 150 20.71 14.81 4.76
CA TRP A 150 20.88 16.12 4.12
C TRP A 150 20.98 17.29 5.12
N GLY A 151 20.50 17.07 6.35
CA GLY A 151 20.24 18.13 7.31
C GLY A 151 18.82 18.67 7.23
N GLU A 152 18.43 19.34 8.33
CA GLU A 152 17.05 19.81 8.52
C GLU A 152 16.65 20.85 7.46
N LYS A 153 17.52 21.83 7.20
CA LYS A 153 17.22 22.92 6.27
C LYS A 153 16.96 22.39 4.85
N GLU A 154 17.88 21.60 4.31
CA GLU A 154 17.80 21.09 2.94
C GLU A 154 16.57 20.15 2.77
N THR A 155 16.27 19.32 3.79
CA THR A 155 15.09 18.50 3.79
C THR A 155 13.80 19.34 3.75
N ASN A 156 13.70 20.37 4.60
CA ASN A 156 12.51 21.22 4.62
C ASN A 156 12.37 22.01 3.32
N ASP A 157 13.46 22.55 2.78
CA ASP A 157 13.47 23.26 1.49
C ASP A 157 12.96 22.34 0.35
N TYR A 158 13.38 21.08 0.33
CA TYR A 158 12.89 20.09 -0.65
C TYR A 158 11.38 19.84 -0.50
N TYR A 159 10.89 19.62 0.72
CA TYR A 159 9.46 19.39 0.97
C TYR A 159 8.63 20.61 0.58
N GLU A 160 9.13 21.83 0.82
CA GLU A 160 8.42 23.06 0.46
C GLU A 160 8.34 23.27 -1.05
N ARG A 161 9.32 22.80 -1.84
CA ARG A 161 9.24 22.82 -3.30
C ARG A 161 7.96 22.15 -3.81
N TRP A 162 7.48 21.09 -3.14
CA TRP A 162 6.23 20.43 -3.50
C TRP A 162 4.97 21.27 -3.21
N ASN A 163 5.06 22.27 -2.36
CA ASN A 163 3.99 23.22 -2.13
C ASN A 163 4.06 24.47 -3.00
N SER A 164 5.23 24.76 -3.60
CA SER A 164 5.50 26.01 -4.30
C SER A 164 4.94 26.09 -5.72
N LEU A 165 4.78 24.97 -6.42
CA LEU A 165 4.20 24.93 -7.76
C LEU A 165 2.67 24.84 -7.72
N ASP A 166 2.02 25.42 -8.72
CA ASP A 166 0.54 25.42 -8.78
C ASP A 166 -0.06 24.02 -8.94
N ASN A 167 0.65 23.13 -9.63
CA ASN A 167 0.21 21.77 -9.93
C ASN A 167 0.81 20.72 -8.99
N THR A 168 1.45 21.11 -7.90
CA THR A 168 2.00 20.17 -6.92
C THR A 168 1.51 20.46 -5.50
N GLN A 169 1.54 19.45 -4.65
CA GLN A 169 1.27 19.58 -3.23
C GLN A 169 1.92 18.47 -2.42
N LEU A 170 2.23 18.77 -1.16
CA LEU A 170 2.63 17.79 -0.14
C LEU A 170 1.40 17.27 0.61
N GLU A 171 1.35 15.95 0.85
CA GLU A 171 0.31 15.31 1.66
C GLU A 171 0.94 14.33 2.66
N GLU A 172 0.88 14.67 3.94
CA GLU A 172 1.42 13.86 5.04
C GLU A 172 0.33 13.15 5.86
N GLY A 173 -0.95 13.36 5.52
CA GLY A 173 -2.10 12.78 6.21
C GLY A 173 -2.54 11.41 5.70
N SER A 174 -3.84 11.16 5.76
CA SER A 174 -4.46 9.92 5.27
C SER A 174 -4.18 9.68 3.79
N TYR A 175 -4.17 8.41 3.38
CA TYR A 175 -4.00 8.04 1.96
C TYR A 175 -5.32 7.68 1.27
N ILE A 176 -6.42 7.52 2.02
CA ILE A 176 -7.69 7.02 1.49
C ILE A 176 -8.25 7.95 0.41
N ASP A 177 -8.53 9.20 0.76
CA ASP A 177 -9.09 10.17 -0.18
C ASP A 177 -8.16 10.47 -1.35
N PRO A 178 -6.83 10.65 -1.15
CA PRO A 178 -5.86 10.71 -2.25
C PRO A 178 -5.96 9.53 -3.21
N PHE A 179 -6.00 8.29 -2.71
CA PHE A 179 -6.07 7.09 -3.56
C PHE A 179 -7.34 7.06 -4.40
N ILE A 180 -8.51 7.25 -3.77
CA ILE A 180 -9.80 7.22 -4.46
C ILE A 180 -9.91 8.30 -5.54
N THR A 181 -9.33 9.47 -5.28
CA THR A 181 -9.48 10.64 -6.15
C THR A 181 -8.33 10.84 -7.15
N SER A 182 -7.29 9.99 -7.11
CA SER A 182 -6.19 10.02 -8.08
C SER A 182 -6.52 9.28 -9.36
N ASP A 183 -5.80 9.61 -10.45
CA ASP A 183 -5.85 8.86 -11.72
C ASP A 183 -4.72 7.82 -11.81
N ALA A 184 -3.61 8.01 -11.08
CA ALA A 184 -2.47 7.09 -11.07
C ALA A 184 -1.58 7.28 -9.84
N MET A 185 -0.71 6.28 -9.60
CA MET A 185 0.32 6.37 -8.56
C MET A 185 1.67 5.88 -9.08
N ILE A 186 2.75 6.53 -8.61
CA ILE A 186 4.13 6.09 -8.73
C ILE A 186 4.67 5.90 -7.31
N HIS A 187 5.21 4.73 -7.00
CA HIS A 187 5.70 4.42 -5.64
C HIS A 187 6.78 3.34 -5.62
N ASP A 188 7.36 3.15 -4.45
CA ASP A 188 8.27 2.04 -4.10
C ASP A 188 7.95 1.45 -2.71
N CYS A 189 6.70 1.67 -2.24
CA CYS A 189 6.23 1.23 -0.92
C CYS A 189 5.80 -0.23 -0.92
N GLY A 190 6.05 -0.96 0.17
CA GLY A 190 5.58 -2.33 0.35
C GLY A 190 4.05 -2.43 0.39
N SER A 191 3.39 -1.79 1.36
CA SER A 191 1.94 -1.90 1.57
C SER A 191 1.12 -1.37 0.39
N PHE A 192 1.52 -0.25 -0.20
CA PHE A 192 0.83 0.36 -1.33
C PHE A 192 0.83 -0.51 -2.59
N THR A 193 1.75 -1.48 -2.69
CA THR A 193 1.75 -2.50 -3.75
C THR A 193 0.43 -3.28 -3.84
N SER A 194 -0.27 -3.47 -2.73
CA SER A 194 -1.58 -4.11 -2.71
C SER A 194 -2.73 -3.14 -2.47
N GLU A 195 -2.55 -2.16 -1.60
CA GLU A 195 -3.63 -1.28 -1.18
C GLU A 195 -4.12 -0.38 -2.31
N TYR A 196 -3.23 0.14 -3.17
CA TYR A 196 -3.64 0.97 -4.30
C TYR A 196 -4.41 0.21 -5.38
N LEU A 197 -4.25 -1.12 -5.47
CA LEU A 197 -4.99 -1.96 -6.42
C LEU A 197 -6.51 -1.96 -6.18
N HIS A 198 -6.98 -1.51 -5.00
CA HIS A 198 -8.41 -1.31 -4.75
C HIS A 198 -9.01 -0.22 -5.63
N THR A 199 -8.23 0.74 -6.08
CA THR A 199 -8.68 1.79 -7.01
C THR A 199 -8.83 1.29 -8.44
N LYS A 200 -8.15 0.21 -8.81
CA LYS A 200 -7.99 -0.34 -10.18
C LYS A 200 -7.27 0.63 -11.14
N HIS A 201 -6.83 1.78 -10.66
CA HIS A 201 -6.12 2.77 -11.48
C HIS A 201 -4.71 2.28 -11.84
N PRO A 202 -4.11 2.82 -12.92
CA PRO A 202 -2.75 2.51 -13.28
C PRO A 202 -1.77 2.88 -12.18
N VAL A 203 -0.80 2.01 -11.95
CA VAL A 203 0.20 2.18 -10.90
C VAL A 203 1.57 1.72 -11.38
N MET A 204 2.60 2.50 -11.04
CA MET A 204 3.99 2.17 -11.33
C MET A 204 4.77 1.92 -10.04
N TYR A 205 5.51 0.81 -10.02
CA TYR A 205 6.50 0.52 -9.00
C TYR A 205 7.88 0.94 -9.48
N LEU A 206 8.60 1.77 -8.71
CA LEU A 206 9.99 2.12 -9.01
C LEU A 206 10.90 1.00 -8.55
N VAL A 207 11.49 0.30 -9.50
CA VAL A 207 12.31 -0.90 -9.26
C VAL A 207 13.75 -0.50 -9.01
N LYS A 208 14.21 -0.65 -7.78
CA LYS A 208 15.55 -0.24 -7.37
C LYS A 208 16.65 -1.18 -7.89
N ASP A 209 16.39 -2.48 -7.91
CA ASP A 209 17.35 -3.49 -8.33
C ASP A 209 16.64 -4.74 -8.88
N VAL A 210 17.40 -5.58 -9.58
CA VAL A 210 16.89 -6.79 -10.24
C VAL A 210 16.34 -7.85 -9.27
N GLU A 211 16.70 -7.79 -7.99
CA GLU A 211 16.24 -8.73 -6.97
C GLU A 211 14.91 -8.27 -6.31
N MET A 212 14.35 -7.13 -6.74
CA MET A 212 13.16 -6.56 -6.11
C MET A 212 12.01 -7.55 -6.04
N GLU A 213 11.72 -8.26 -7.13
CA GLU A 213 10.62 -9.24 -7.18
C GLU A 213 10.80 -10.36 -6.14
N ASN A 214 12.03 -10.75 -5.84
CA ASN A 214 12.34 -11.81 -4.87
C ASN A 214 12.06 -11.39 -3.42
N ARG A 215 11.87 -10.11 -3.15
CA ARG A 215 11.50 -9.60 -1.82
C ARG A 215 10.01 -9.75 -1.52
N PHE A 216 9.21 -10.01 -2.55
CA PHE A 216 7.77 -10.18 -2.39
C PHE A 216 7.36 -11.60 -2.05
N SER A 217 6.31 -11.73 -1.24
CA SER A 217 5.59 -12.98 -1.01
C SER A 217 4.90 -13.45 -2.31
N PRO A 218 4.38 -14.69 -2.38
CA PRO A 218 3.59 -15.12 -3.54
C PRO A 218 2.41 -14.20 -3.87
N PHE A 219 1.74 -13.65 -2.85
CA PHE A 219 0.69 -12.64 -3.03
C PHE A 219 1.27 -11.31 -3.52
N GLY A 220 2.34 -10.84 -2.88
CA GLY A 220 3.02 -9.61 -3.25
C GLY A 220 3.55 -9.64 -4.68
N LYS A 221 4.07 -10.77 -5.16
CA LYS A 221 4.50 -10.94 -6.56
C LYS A 221 3.34 -10.77 -7.55
N LYS A 222 2.17 -11.33 -7.23
CA LYS A 222 0.97 -11.10 -8.06
C LYS A 222 0.62 -9.61 -8.11
N CYS A 223 0.62 -8.91 -6.97
CA CYS A 223 0.40 -7.48 -6.93
C CYS A 223 1.44 -6.71 -7.75
N PHE A 224 2.73 -7.00 -7.52
CA PHE A 224 3.86 -6.35 -8.20
C PHE A 224 3.77 -6.49 -9.73
N ASN A 225 3.37 -7.66 -10.23
CA ASN A 225 3.24 -7.91 -11.67
C ASN A 225 2.09 -7.13 -12.34
N LEU A 226 1.14 -6.64 -11.55
CA LEU A 226 0.06 -5.76 -12.04
C LEU A 226 0.51 -4.29 -12.18
N HIS A 227 1.66 -3.94 -11.63
CA HIS A 227 2.24 -2.60 -11.76
C HIS A 227 3.02 -2.46 -13.06
N TYR A 228 3.11 -1.25 -13.57
CA TYR A 228 4.17 -0.85 -14.48
C TYR A 228 5.47 -0.79 -13.68
N HIS A 229 6.58 -1.16 -14.30
CA HIS A 229 7.89 -1.14 -13.63
C HIS A 229 8.71 0.02 -14.19
N GLY A 230 9.18 0.90 -13.31
CA GLY A 230 10.05 2.02 -13.66
C GLY A 230 11.48 1.73 -13.22
N HIS A 231 12.37 1.49 -14.16
CA HIS A 231 13.79 1.22 -13.92
C HIS A 231 14.68 2.43 -14.20
N ASN A 232 14.16 3.42 -14.92
CA ASN A 232 14.86 4.62 -15.34
C ASN A 232 13.90 5.78 -15.59
N LYS A 233 14.45 6.98 -15.80
CA LYS A 233 13.70 8.21 -16.01
C LYS A 233 12.79 8.15 -17.25
N GLU A 234 13.26 7.52 -18.31
CA GLU A 234 12.54 7.39 -19.57
C GLU A 234 11.29 6.53 -19.44
N GLU A 235 11.34 5.45 -18.65
CA GLU A 235 10.18 4.59 -18.37
C GLU A 235 9.17 5.30 -17.48
N ILE A 236 9.61 6.05 -16.48
CA ILE A 236 8.73 6.86 -15.62
C ILE A 236 8.01 7.92 -16.46
N GLU A 237 8.75 8.64 -17.31
CA GLU A 237 8.16 9.65 -18.17
C GLU A 237 7.19 9.06 -19.19
N ARG A 238 7.53 7.91 -19.79
CA ARG A 238 6.65 7.18 -20.70
C ARG A 238 5.34 6.78 -20.03
N PHE A 239 5.40 6.32 -18.77
CA PHE A 239 4.19 6.01 -18.00
C PHE A 239 3.29 7.24 -17.85
N ILE A 240 3.84 8.39 -17.52
CA ILE A 240 3.07 9.64 -17.44
C ILE A 240 2.46 9.99 -18.80
N ALA A 241 3.24 9.96 -19.88
CA ALA A 241 2.79 10.41 -21.20
C ALA A 241 1.77 9.44 -21.82
N GLU A 242 2.06 8.14 -21.84
CA GLU A 242 1.27 7.17 -22.58
C GLU A 242 0.12 6.59 -21.76
N VAL A 243 0.39 6.25 -20.48
CA VAL A 243 -0.61 5.58 -19.65
C VAL A 243 -1.51 6.60 -18.95
N VAL A 244 -0.92 7.61 -18.29
CA VAL A 244 -1.71 8.55 -17.48
C VAL A 244 -2.42 9.58 -18.37
N ILE A 245 -1.69 10.26 -19.23
CA ILE A 245 -2.24 11.31 -20.09
C ILE A 245 -2.95 10.69 -21.29
N GLY A 246 -2.27 9.76 -21.98
CA GLY A 246 -2.79 9.10 -23.19
C GLY A 246 -3.89 8.07 -22.94
N GLY A 247 -4.05 7.59 -21.69
CA GLY A 247 -5.07 6.62 -21.31
C GLY A 247 -4.82 5.19 -21.85
N ASN A 248 -3.62 4.90 -22.33
CA ASN A 248 -3.25 3.57 -22.84
C ASN A 248 -2.84 2.65 -21.69
N ASP A 249 -3.79 1.97 -21.08
CA ASP A 249 -3.59 1.13 -19.90
C ASP A 249 -3.89 -0.36 -20.16
N PRO A 250 -2.98 -1.08 -20.84
CA PRO A 250 -3.17 -2.50 -21.18
C PRO A 250 -3.29 -3.43 -19.95
N LYS A 251 -2.81 -3.03 -18.78
CA LYS A 251 -2.90 -3.84 -17.54
C LYS A 251 -4.23 -3.67 -16.79
N ARG A 252 -5.15 -2.84 -17.27
CA ARG A 252 -6.41 -2.53 -16.58
C ARG A 252 -7.25 -3.78 -16.32
N ALA A 253 -7.48 -4.59 -17.34
CA ALA A 253 -8.31 -5.79 -17.22
C ALA A 253 -7.74 -6.81 -16.22
N GLU A 254 -6.41 -6.93 -16.16
CA GLU A 254 -5.73 -7.80 -15.20
C GLU A 254 -5.92 -7.29 -13.75
N ARG A 255 -5.83 -5.97 -13.52
CA ARG A 255 -6.08 -5.37 -12.21
C ARG A 255 -7.54 -5.53 -11.77
N GLU A 256 -8.49 -5.34 -12.69
CA GLU A 256 -9.91 -5.55 -12.41
C GLU A 256 -10.18 -7.02 -12.03
N THR A 257 -9.64 -7.97 -12.77
CA THR A 257 -9.75 -9.42 -12.45
C THR A 257 -9.12 -9.75 -11.09
N PHE A 258 -7.96 -9.19 -10.79
CA PHE A 258 -7.29 -9.39 -9.51
C PHE A 258 -8.12 -8.83 -8.35
N PHE A 259 -8.69 -7.64 -8.52
CA PHE A 259 -9.57 -7.03 -7.53
C PHE A 259 -10.76 -7.95 -7.21
N GLU A 260 -11.48 -8.41 -8.25
CA GLU A 260 -12.64 -9.30 -8.06
C GLU A 260 -12.25 -10.63 -7.38
N THR A 261 -11.04 -11.14 -7.66
CA THR A 261 -10.58 -12.42 -7.14
C THR A 261 -10.12 -12.34 -5.68
N TYR A 262 -9.43 -11.25 -5.29
CA TYR A 262 -8.69 -11.21 -4.02
C TYR A 262 -9.06 -10.05 -3.10
N LEU A 263 -9.55 -8.94 -3.62
CA LEU A 263 -9.69 -7.69 -2.88
C LEU A 263 -11.15 -7.24 -2.68
N GLY A 264 -12.07 -7.71 -3.53
CA GLY A 264 -13.48 -7.36 -3.48
C GLY A 264 -14.23 -7.98 -2.29
N LEU A 265 -15.51 -7.62 -2.17
CA LEU A 265 -16.39 -8.22 -1.17
C LEU A 265 -16.47 -9.74 -1.35
N ARG A 266 -16.43 -10.48 -0.25
CA ARG A 266 -16.57 -11.92 -0.22
C ARG A 266 -17.97 -12.27 0.28
N ASP A 267 -18.73 -13.04 -0.48
CA ASP A 267 -20.12 -13.37 -0.16
C ASP A 267 -20.97 -12.11 0.14
N GLY A 268 -20.64 -10.99 -0.49
CA GLY A 268 -21.29 -9.69 -0.30
C GLY A 268 -20.97 -9.00 1.04
N MET A 269 -20.01 -9.52 1.82
CA MET A 269 -19.64 -8.99 3.14
C MET A 269 -18.28 -8.30 3.11
N THR A 270 -18.15 -7.25 3.90
CA THR A 270 -16.88 -6.59 4.21
C THR A 270 -16.03 -7.45 5.16
N PRO A 271 -14.71 -7.19 5.24
CA PRO A 271 -13.85 -7.84 6.24
C PRO A 271 -14.34 -7.72 7.69
N SER A 272 -14.83 -6.55 8.12
CA SER A 272 -15.37 -6.35 9.47
C SER A 272 -16.64 -7.15 9.71
N GLU A 273 -17.56 -7.20 8.74
CA GLU A 273 -18.77 -8.03 8.83
C GLU A 273 -18.43 -9.52 8.94
N ARG A 274 -17.41 -9.99 8.21
CA ARG A 274 -16.93 -11.39 8.32
C ARG A 274 -16.32 -11.69 9.69
N ILE A 275 -15.56 -10.75 10.27
CA ILE A 275 -15.05 -10.86 11.64
C ILE A 275 -16.22 -10.98 12.63
N MET A 276 -17.22 -10.12 12.50
CA MET A 276 -18.41 -10.19 13.36
C MET A 276 -19.15 -11.51 13.19
N GLN A 277 -19.39 -11.95 11.96
CA GLN A 277 -20.01 -13.24 11.67
C GLN A 277 -19.24 -14.43 12.30
N PHE A 278 -17.89 -14.38 12.24
CA PHE A 278 -17.05 -15.39 12.90
C PHE A 278 -17.33 -15.45 14.40
N PHE A 279 -17.40 -14.31 15.08
CA PHE A 279 -17.68 -14.28 16.52
C PHE A 279 -19.10 -14.73 16.83
N ASP A 280 -20.09 -14.34 16.04
CA ASP A 280 -21.48 -14.79 16.21
C ASP A 280 -21.61 -16.30 16.09
N LYS A 281 -21.01 -16.90 15.05
CA LYS A 281 -21.00 -18.36 14.88
C LYS A 281 -20.28 -19.09 16.01
N LYS A 282 -19.22 -18.50 16.56
CA LYS A 282 -18.38 -19.14 17.57
C LYS A 282 -18.96 -19.03 18.99
N PHE A 283 -19.61 -17.91 19.32
CA PHE A 283 -20.02 -17.59 20.69
C PHE A 283 -21.53 -17.51 20.89
N ASN A 284 -22.32 -17.21 19.85
CA ASN A 284 -23.78 -17.22 19.91
C ASN A 284 -24.36 -18.58 19.47
N ARG A 285 -23.77 -19.69 19.94
CA ARG A 285 -24.37 -21.01 19.79
C ARG A 285 -25.54 -21.09 20.76
N ASN A 286 -26.74 -20.81 20.28
CA ASN A 286 -27.98 -21.34 20.78
C ASN A 286 -28.55 -22.32 19.78
#